data_fa43edbdc175838d01b6bff9ece91ebb
#
_entry.id   fa43edbdc175838d01b6bff9ece91ebb
#
_cell.length_a   1.000
_cell.length_b   1.000
_cell.length_c   1.000
_cell.angle_alpha   90.00
_cell.angle_beta   90.00
_cell.angle_gamma   90.00
#
_symmetry.space_group_name_H-M   'P 1'
#
loop_
_entity.id
_entity.type
_entity.pdbx_description
1 polymer ?
#
loop_
_entity_poly.entity_id
_entity_poly.type
_entity_poly.pdbx_seq_one_letter_code
_entity_poly.pdbx_strand_id
1 'polypeptide(L)'
;MKADFFIDRPVFSTVLSIIIVIVGGIGLALLPVDQYPQIVPPVVRISASYPGADAQTVTQAVATPIEQELNGTPGMIYMESSSSNSGGFSATVTFDISTDPDLAAVDIQNRLKKAEARLPAEVVQNGISVEKQAASKLMTITLLSSDPKFDEIYLSNYATLNVLDMLRRVPGVGSVSNVGKIGRASCRERV
;
A
#
# COMPACT_ATOMS: atom_id res chain seq x y z
N MET A 1 -44.72 -6.11 29.21
CA MET A 1 -44.90 -4.66 29.44
C MET A 1 -46.26 -4.33 28.88
N LYS A 2 -47.14 -3.77 29.72
CA LYS A 2 -48.52 -3.47 29.30
C LYS A 2 -48.50 -2.16 28.51
N ALA A 3 -49.07 -2.14 27.29
CA ALA A 3 -49.16 -0.95 26.44
C ALA A 3 -49.89 0.20 27.14
N ASP A 4 -50.78 -0.12 28.08
CA ASP A 4 -51.55 0.81 28.91
C ASP A 4 -50.66 1.85 29.62
N PHE A 5 -49.44 1.47 30.06
CA PHE A 5 -48.49 2.38 30.72
C PHE A 5 -48.11 3.59 29.87
N PHE A 6 -47.97 3.39 28.56
CA PHE A 6 -47.58 4.47 27.62
C PHE A 6 -48.78 5.34 27.24
N ILE A 7 -50.01 4.80 27.32
CA ILE A 7 -51.26 5.53 27.06
C ILE A 7 -51.56 6.46 28.22
N ASP A 8 -51.33 6.01 29.43
CA ASP A 8 -51.62 6.79 30.66
C ASP A 8 -50.59 7.91 30.91
N ARG A 9 -49.42 7.86 30.24
CA ARG A 9 -48.33 8.85 30.42
C ARG A 9 -47.82 9.39 29.07
N PRO A 10 -48.58 10.24 28.37
CA PRO A 10 -48.25 10.72 27.02
C PRO A 10 -46.94 11.52 26.98
N VAL A 11 -46.61 12.30 28.04
CA VAL A 11 -45.37 13.08 28.12
C VAL A 11 -44.14 12.16 28.17
N PHE A 12 -44.22 11.07 28.94
CA PHE A 12 -43.15 10.09 29.02
C PHE A 12 -42.92 9.39 27.67
N SER A 13 -44.00 9.03 26.99
CA SER A 13 -43.96 8.38 25.68
C SER A 13 -43.32 9.30 24.60
N THR A 14 -43.68 10.59 24.58
CA THR A 14 -43.12 11.55 23.62
C THR A 14 -41.62 11.82 23.87
N VAL A 15 -41.21 11.97 25.13
CA VAL A 15 -39.80 12.16 25.48
C VAL A 15 -38.97 10.94 25.09
N LEU A 16 -39.45 9.74 25.38
CA LEU A 16 -38.77 8.50 25.00
C LEU A 16 -38.62 8.37 23.47
N SER A 17 -39.67 8.71 22.70
CA SER A 17 -39.65 8.71 21.25
C SER A 17 -38.62 9.70 20.69
N ILE A 18 -38.55 10.92 21.23
CA ILE A 18 -37.58 11.93 20.82
C ILE A 18 -36.14 11.45 21.10
N ILE A 19 -35.90 10.85 22.27
CA ILE A 19 -34.58 10.31 22.61
C ILE A 19 -34.16 9.22 21.61
N ILE A 20 -35.06 8.30 21.28
CA ILE A 20 -34.76 7.23 20.30
C ILE A 20 -34.45 7.81 18.94
N VAL A 21 -35.17 8.84 18.48
CA VAL A 21 -34.93 9.50 17.18
C VAL A 21 -33.57 10.21 17.19
N ILE A 22 -33.23 10.91 18.27
CA ILE A 22 -31.93 11.59 18.40
C ILE A 22 -30.79 10.57 18.42
N VAL A 23 -30.87 9.51 19.22
CA VAL A 23 -29.85 8.45 19.29
C VAL A 23 -29.71 7.74 17.95
N GLY A 24 -30.84 7.44 17.29
CA GLY A 24 -30.84 6.84 15.95
C GLY A 24 -30.22 7.76 14.89
N GLY A 25 -30.49 9.07 14.94
CA GLY A 25 -29.89 10.05 14.05
C GLY A 25 -28.37 10.19 14.23
N ILE A 26 -27.92 10.23 15.48
CA ILE A 26 -26.48 10.24 15.80
C ILE A 26 -25.83 8.92 15.36
N GLY A 27 -26.46 7.78 15.64
CA GLY A 27 -25.97 6.48 15.19
C GLY A 27 -25.83 6.39 13.67
N LEU A 28 -26.80 6.91 12.91
CA LEU A 28 -26.74 6.94 11.44
C LEU A 28 -25.60 7.80 10.92
N ALA A 29 -25.32 8.94 11.56
CA ALA A 29 -24.24 9.84 11.17
C ALA A 29 -22.83 9.28 11.52
N LEU A 30 -22.73 8.44 12.54
CA LEU A 30 -21.47 7.82 12.97
C LEU A 30 -21.21 6.47 12.34
N LEU A 31 -22.19 5.88 11.63
CA LEU A 31 -21.96 4.61 10.95
C LEU A 31 -21.01 4.82 9.76
N PRO A 32 -19.83 4.16 9.76
CA PRO A 32 -18.99 4.15 8.57
C PRO A 32 -19.73 3.40 7.46
N VAL A 33 -20.02 4.10 6.36
CA VAL A 33 -20.65 3.51 5.18
C VAL A 33 -19.54 3.10 4.22
N ASP A 34 -18.97 1.93 4.42
CA ASP A 34 -18.09 1.31 3.43
C ASP A 34 -18.97 0.59 2.39
N GLN A 35 -18.88 1.06 1.14
CA GLN A 35 -19.65 0.51 0.02
C GLN A 35 -19.24 -0.94 -0.30
N TYR A 36 -18.02 -1.31 0.03
CA TYR A 36 -17.49 -2.68 -0.06
C TYR A 36 -16.70 -3.02 1.20
N PRO A 37 -16.96 -4.19 1.82
CA PRO A 37 -16.11 -4.65 2.91
C PRO A 37 -14.67 -4.80 2.40
N GLN A 38 -13.69 -4.42 3.20
CA GLN A 38 -12.28 -4.63 2.89
C GLN A 38 -11.97 -6.14 2.95
N ILE A 39 -12.18 -6.83 1.82
CA ILE A 39 -11.95 -8.28 1.69
C ILE A 39 -10.53 -8.56 1.20
N VAL A 40 -9.77 -7.49 0.93
CA VAL A 40 -8.46 -7.62 0.33
C VAL A 40 -7.41 -7.77 1.42
N PRO A 41 -6.69 -8.91 1.46
CA PRO A 41 -5.64 -9.14 2.43
C PRO A 41 -4.52 -8.10 2.26
N PRO A 42 -3.92 -7.61 3.35
CA PRO A 42 -2.79 -6.72 3.28
C PRO A 42 -1.58 -7.41 2.67
N VAL A 43 -0.87 -6.67 1.83
CA VAL A 43 0.27 -7.17 1.08
C VAL A 43 1.49 -6.28 1.32
N VAL A 44 2.62 -6.89 1.62
CA VAL A 44 3.91 -6.20 1.73
C VAL A 44 4.84 -6.69 0.63
N ARG A 45 5.36 -5.74 -0.16
CA ARG A 45 6.33 -6.01 -1.21
C ARG A 45 7.73 -5.69 -0.73
N ILE A 46 8.64 -6.60 -1.02
CA ILE A 46 10.06 -6.47 -0.75
C ILE A 46 10.76 -6.45 -2.09
N SER A 47 11.70 -5.54 -2.29
CA SER A 47 12.53 -5.51 -3.50
C SER A 47 13.99 -5.26 -3.15
N ALA A 48 14.87 -5.97 -3.85
CA ALA A 48 16.32 -5.83 -3.73
C ALA A 48 16.97 -5.93 -5.11
N SER A 49 18.17 -5.39 -5.25
CA SER A 49 18.93 -5.42 -6.51
C SER A 49 20.34 -5.94 -6.27
N TYR A 50 20.73 -6.95 -7.07
CA TYR A 50 22.08 -7.47 -7.14
C TYR A 50 22.63 -7.27 -8.55
N PRO A 51 23.19 -6.09 -8.87
CA PRO A 51 23.64 -5.78 -10.23
C PRO A 51 24.68 -6.76 -10.74
N GLY A 52 24.51 -7.21 -11.98
CA GLY A 52 25.44 -8.13 -12.64
C GLY A 52 25.23 -9.62 -12.32
N ALA A 53 24.30 -9.95 -11.40
CA ALA A 53 23.96 -11.35 -11.12
C ALA A 53 22.85 -11.84 -12.05
N ASP A 54 22.91 -13.11 -12.42
CA ASP A 54 21.82 -13.82 -13.10
C ASP A 54 20.75 -14.29 -12.11
N ALA A 55 19.60 -14.72 -12.63
CA ALA A 55 18.46 -15.12 -11.79
C ALA A 55 18.81 -16.27 -10.84
N GLN A 56 19.68 -17.20 -11.23
CA GLN A 56 20.07 -18.32 -10.41
C GLN A 56 20.92 -17.87 -9.21
N THR A 57 21.88 -16.99 -9.46
CA THR A 57 22.72 -16.37 -8.40
C THR A 57 21.87 -15.52 -7.46
N VAL A 58 20.94 -14.71 -7.99
CA VAL A 58 19.99 -13.93 -7.17
C VAL A 58 19.15 -14.85 -6.29
N THR A 59 18.66 -15.96 -6.83
CA THR A 59 17.86 -16.91 -6.06
C THR A 59 18.65 -17.54 -4.92
N GLN A 60 19.89 -17.95 -5.17
CA GLN A 60 20.72 -18.60 -4.15
C GLN A 60 21.27 -17.62 -3.11
N ALA A 61 21.75 -16.46 -3.55
CA ALA A 61 22.45 -15.52 -2.68
C ALA A 61 21.52 -14.48 -2.01
N VAL A 62 20.37 -14.20 -2.60
CA VAL A 62 19.45 -13.14 -2.10
C VAL A 62 18.10 -13.73 -1.70
N ALA A 63 17.42 -14.45 -2.60
CA ALA A 63 16.08 -14.95 -2.32
C ALA A 63 16.08 -15.93 -1.16
N THR A 64 16.92 -16.96 -1.21
CA THR A 64 16.94 -18.04 -0.20
C THR A 64 17.17 -17.52 1.22
N PRO A 65 18.17 -16.65 1.52
CA PRO A 65 18.35 -16.09 2.86
C PRO A 65 17.16 -15.24 3.33
N ILE A 66 16.59 -14.42 2.43
CA ILE A 66 15.46 -13.57 2.74
C ILE A 66 14.22 -14.43 3.04
N GLU A 67 13.90 -15.40 2.20
CA GLU A 67 12.76 -16.29 2.38
C GLU A 67 12.84 -17.09 3.67
N GLN A 68 14.05 -17.59 4.02
CA GLN A 68 14.26 -18.31 5.27
C GLN A 68 13.95 -17.47 6.50
N GLU A 69 14.36 -16.21 6.52
CA GLU A 69 14.10 -15.31 7.66
C GLU A 69 12.66 -14.80 7.69
N LEU A 70 12.03 -14.64 6.54
CA LEU A 70 10.62 -14.22 6.44
C LEU A 70 9.65 -15.35 6.76
N ASN A 71 10.07 -16.59 6.55
CA ASN A 71 9.23 -17.74 6.84
C ASN A 71 8.86 -17.78 8.33
N GLY A 72 7.57 -18.00 8.61
CA GLY A 72 7.04 -17.95 9.97
C GLY A 72 6.80 -16.53 10.51
N THR A 73 6.64 -15.53 9.65
CA THR A 73 6.14 -14.21 10.05
C THR A 73 4.70 -14.33 10.54
N PRO A 74 4.35 -13.77 11.71
CA PRO A 74 2.99 -13.85 12.24
C PRO A 74 1.96 -13.29 11.25
N GLY A 75 0.85 -13.97 11.08
CA GLY A 75 -0.23 -13.56 10.17
C GLY A 75 0.06 -13.74 8.68
N MET A 76 1.21 -14.28 8.28
CA MET A 76 1.52 -14.59 6.88
C MET A 76 0.71 -15.79 6.40
N ILE A 77 0.00 -15.63 5.27
CA ILE A 77 -0.72 -16.72 4.60
C ILE A 77 0.19 -17.42 3.60
N TYR A 78 0.80 -16.63 2.70
CA TYR A 78 1.75 -17.14 1.71
C TYR A 78 2.75 -16.06 1.30
N MET A 79 3.83 -16.49 0.70
CA MET A 79 4.87 -15.65 0.13
C MET A 79 5.16 -16.10 -1.31
N GLU A 80 5.29 -15.16 -2.20
CA GLU A 80 5.67 -15.36 -3.58
C GLU A 80 6.93 -14.55 -3.89
N SER A 81 7.92 -15.17 -4.52
CA SER A 81 9.17 -14.50 -4.87
C SER A 81 9.49 -14.66 -6.36
N SER A 82 10.22 -13.71 -6.89
CA SER A 82 10.67 -13.68 -8.28
C SER A 82 12.07 -13.10 -8.37
N SER A 83 12.94 -13.78 -9.13
CA SER A 83 14.31 -13.36 -9.43
C SER A 83 14.47 -13.14 -10.93
N SER A 84 15.13 -12.04 -11.34
CA SER A 84 15.33 -11.72 -12.76
C SER A 84 16.80 -11.83 -13.17
N ASN A 85 17.04 -12.07 -14.46
CA ASN A 85 18.39 -12.10 -15.05
C ASN A 85 19.10 -10.74 -15.06
N SER A 86 18.38 -9.65 -14.73
CA SER A 86 18.95 -8.31 -14.55
C SER A 86 19.42 -8.04 -13.12
N GLY A 87 19.45 -9.06 -12.25
CA GLY A 87 19.85 -8.93 -10.86
C GLY A 87 18.73 -8.43 -9.94
N GLY A 88 17.50 -8.33 -10.40
CA GLY A 88 16.35 -7.92 -9.61
C GLY A 88 15.77 -9.07 -8.79
N PHE A 89 15.48 -8.81 -7.52
CA PHE A 89 14.71 -9.65 -6.63
C PHE A 89 13.44 -8.92 -6.18
N SER A 90 12.32 -9.62 -6.15
CA SER A 90 11.05 -9.11 -5.64
C SER A 90 10.31 -10.22 -4.92
N ALA A 91 9.90 -9.97 -3.69
CA ALA A 91 9.03 -10.88 -2.94
C ALA A 91 7.76 -10.14 -2.51
N THR A 92 6.66 -10.86 -2.53
CA THR A 92 5.34 -10.37 -2.12
C THR A 92 4.84 -11.26 -1.00
N VAL A 93 4.61 -10.68 0.16
CA VAL A 93 4.10 -11.38 1.35
C VAL A 93 2.66 -10.97 1.58
N THR A 94 1.76 -11.94 1.58
CA THR A 94 0.33 -11.75 1.81
C THR A 94 -0.03 -12.17 3.23
N PHE A 95 -0.72 -11.28 3.94
CA PHE A 95 -1.11 -11.46 5.32
C PHE A 95 -2.62 -11.73 5.45
N ASP A 96 -3.01 -12.22 6.62
CA ASP A 96 -4.41 -12.36 6.99
C ASP A 96 -5.09 -10.97 7.08
N ILE A 97 -6.38 -10.91 6.74
CA ILE A 97 -7.20 -9.69 6.74
C ILE A 97 -7.23 -9.02 8.13
N SER A 98 -7.10 -9.82 9.18
CA SER A 98 -7.06 -9.33 10.57
C SER A 98 -5.74 -8.68 10.97
N THR A 99 -4.69 -8.79 10.12
CA THR A 99 -3.35 -8.30 10.42
C THR A 99 -3.23 -6.81 10.09
N ASP A 100 -2.68 -6.03 11.03
CA ASP A 100 -2.37 -4.62 10.79
C ASP A 100 -1.21 -4.51 9.79
N PRO A 101 -1.39 -3.83 8.63
CA PRO A 101 -0.36 -3.67 7.61
C PRO A 101 0.89 -2.95 8.09
N ASP A 102 0.76 -2.04 9.07
CA ASP A 102 1.88 -1.27 9.62
C ASP A 102 2.76 -2.15 10.49
N LEU A 103 2.15 -2.95 11.35
CA LEU A 103 2.88 -3.92 12.17
C LEU A 103 3.53 -5.01 11.33
N ALA A 104 2.84 -5.51 10.31
CA ALA A 104 3.38 -6.49 9.37
C ALA A 104 4.63 -5.97 8.65
N ALA A 105 4.61 -4.71 8.18
CA ALA A 105 5.76 -4.09 7.53
C ALA A 105 6.96 -3.94 8.49
N VAL A 106 6.73 -3.57 9.74
CA VAL A 106 7.76 -3.47 10.77
C VAL A 106 8.37 -4.84 11.09
N ASP A 107 7.55 -5.89 11.22
CA ASP A 107 8.02 -7.26 11.47
C ASP A 107 8.88 -7.76 10.31
N ILE A 108 8.47 -7.50 9.07
CA ILE A 108 9.26 -7.82 7.88
C ILE A 108 10.60 -7.08 7.91
N GLN A 109 10.62 -5.77 8.21
CA GLN A 109 11.86 -5.01 8.28
C GLN A 109 12.81 -5.54 9.35
N ASN A 110 12.29 -5.92 10.52
CA ASN A 110 13.09 -6.51 11.61
C ASN A 110 13.70 -7.86 11.21
N ARG A 111 12.95 -8.69 10.46
CA ARG A 111 13.43 -9.98 9.95
C ARG A 111 14.45 -9.80 8.83
N LEU A 112 14.23 -8.84 7.92
CA LEU A 112 15.18 -8.50 6.87
C LEU A 112 16.53 -8.03 7.41
N LYS A 113 16.54 -7.26 8.50
CA LYS A 113 17.80 -6.88 9.17
C LYS A 113 18.61 -8.08 9.65
N LYS A 114 17.96 -9.18 10.03
CA LYS A 114 18.67 -10.42 10.37
C LYS A 114 19.20 -11.11 9.12
N ALA A 115 18.45 -11.06 8.01
CA ALA A 115 18.89 -11.60 6.74
C ALA A 115 20.09 -10.83 6.15
N GLU A 116 20.18 -9.50 6.36
CA GLU A 116 21.27 -8.65 5.85
C GLU A 116 22.66 -9.19 6.15
N ALA A 117 22.87 -9.80 7.32
CA ALA A 117 24.14 -10.40 7.70
C ALA A 117 24.60 -11.56 6.80
N ARG A 118 23.68 -12.14 6.04
CA ARG A 118 23.90 -13.30 5.14
C ARG A 118 23.85 -12.91 3.66
N LEU A 119 23.52 -11.64 3.36
CA LEU A 119 23.39 -11.14 2.01
C LEU A 119 24.74 -10.61 1.47
N PRO A 120 24.94 -10.63 0.13
CA PRO A 120 26.08 -9.99 -0.50
C PRO A 120 26.15 -8.49 -0.16
N ALA A 121 27.38 -7.97 0.00
CA ALA A 121 27.62 -6.58 0.37
C ALA A 121 26.99 -5.59 -0.63
N GLU A 122 26.99 -5.92 -1.92
CA GLU A 122 26.40 -5.10 -2.99
C GLU A 122 24.90 -4.95 -2.84
N VAL A 123 24.20 -5.99 -2.38
CA VAL A 123 22.74 -5.96 -2.13
C VAL A 123 22.43 -5.08 -0.93
N VAL A 124 23.23 -5.19 0.13
CA VAL A 124 23.07 -4.39 1.35
C VAL A 124 23.37 -2.91 1.07
N GLN A 125 24.40 -2.61 0.26
CA GLN A 125 24.75 -1.23 -0.13
C GLN A 125 23.66 -0.57 -0.99
N ASN A 126 23.04 -1.33 -1.91
CA ASN A 126 21.91 -0.84 -2.72
C ASN A 126 20.62 -0.66 -1.91
N GLY A 127 20.54 -1.31 -0.75
CA GLY A 127 19.40 -1.31 0.14
C GLY A 127 18.28 -2.26 -0.29
N ILE A 128 17.49 -2.68 0.70
CA ILE A 128 16.29 -3.49 0.51
C ILE A 128 15.09 -2.60 0.76
N SER A 129 14.23 -2.44 -0.23
CA SER A 129 13.00 -1.67 -0.10
C SER A 129 11.87 -2.55 0.41
N VAL A 130 11.12 -2.06 1.39
CA VAL A 130 9.90 -2.69 1.92
C VAL A 130 8.75 -1.70 1.75
N GLU A 131 7.77 -2.07 0.96
CA GLU A 131 6.64 -1.23 0.64
C GLU A 131 5.32 -1.94 0.96
N LYS A 132 4.42 -1.24 1.62
CA LYS A 132 3.03 -1.69 1.74
C LYS A 132 2.35 -1.54 0.39
N GLN A 133 1.82 -2.60 -0.14
CA GLN A 133 1.11 -2.57 -1.41
C GLN A 133 -0.39 -2.64 -1.15
N ALA A 134 -1.12 -1.63 -1.63
CA ALA A 134 -2.55 -1.75 -1.76
C ALA A 134 -2.86 -2.82 -2.82
N ALA A 135 -3.73 -3.75 -2.50
CA ALA A 135 -4.05 -4.88 -3.39
C ALA A 135 -4.77 -4.45 -4.68
N SER A 136 -5.32 -3.25 -4.73
CA SER A 136 -5.99 -2.71 -5.92
C SER A 136 -5.63 -1.25 -6.15
N LYS A 137 -5.61 -0.86 -7.43
CA LYS A 137 -5.53 0.55 -7.82
C LYS A 137 -6.85 1.23 -7.47
N LEU A 138 -6.82 2.24 -6.64
CA LEU A 138 -8.00 3.00 -6.27
C LEU A 138 -8.50 3.85 -7.44
N MET A 139 -7.60 4.54 -8.13
CA MET A 139 -7.94 5.47 -9.20
C MET A 139 -6.79 5.60 -10.21
N THR A 140 -7.14 5.77 -11.47
CA THR A 140 -6.20 6.15 -12.53
C THR A 140 -6.58 7.54 -13.04
N ILE A 141 -5.63 8.48 -12.97
CA ILE A 141 -5.82 9.85 -13.44
C ILE A 141 -5.06 9.98 -14.76
N THR A 142 -5.76 10.40 -15.81
CA THR A 142 -5.17 10.65 -17.13
C THR A 142 -5.06 12.15 -17.37
N LEU A 143 -3.85 12.62 -17.66
CA LEU A 143 -3.60 14.00 -18.05
C LEU A 143 -3.63 14.11 -19.58
N LEU A 144 -4.47 15.02 -20.08
CA LEU A 144 -4.62 15.30 -21.49
C LEU A 144 -4.38 16.77 -21.77
N SER A 145 -3.77 17.09 -22.91
CA SER A 145 -3.63 18.46 -23.42
C SER A 145 -4.21 18.56 -24.82
N SER A 146 -4.92 19.63 -25.10
CA SER A 146 -5.41 19.97 -26.43
C SER A 146 -4.41 20.81 -27.26
N ASP A 147 -3.35 21.34 -26.61
CA ASP A 147 -2.30 22.11 -27.27
C ASP A 147 -1.18 21.18 -27.72
N PRO A 148 -0.83 21.14 -29.02
CA PRO A 148 0.23 20.29 -29.57
C PRO A 148 1.64 20.63 -29.05
N LYS A 149 1.81 21.75 -28.35
CA LYS A 149 3.07 22.13 -27.70
C LYS A 149 3.40 21.28 -26.46
N PHE A 150 2.38 20.67 -25.86
CA PHE A 150 2.53 19.84 -24.67
C PHE A 150 2.54 18.36 -25.06
N ASP A 151 3.71 17.87 -25.43
CA ASP A 151 3.94 16.47 -25.78
C ASP A 151 3.78 15.56 -24.55
N GLU A 152 3.60 14.26 -24.79
CA GLU A 152 3.47 13.20 -23.78
C GLU A 152 4.60 13.26 -22.74
N ILE A 153 5.82 13.55 -23.19
CA ILE A 153 7.00 13.68 -22.33
C ILE A 153 6.86 14.88 -21.38
N TYR A 154 6.40 16.01 -21.90
CA TYR A 154 6.17 17.20 -21.09
C TYR A 154 5.12 16.95 -20.01
N LEU A 155 3.99 16.34 -20.38
CA LEU A 155 2.91 16.01 -19.45
C LEU A 155 3.37 15.02 -18.38
N SER A 156 4.17 14.02 -18.75
CA SER A 156 4.74 13.07 -17.80
C SER A 156 5.69 13.73 -16.80
N ASN A 157 6.56 14.63 -17.27
CA ASN A 157 7.45 15.41 -16.41
C ASN A 157 6.68 16.35 -15.49
N TYR A 158 5.67 17.04 -16.01
CA TYR A 158 4.81 17.90 -15.23
C TYR A 158 4.07 17.11 -14.14
N ALA A 159 3.52 15.95 -14.50
CA ALA A 159 2.88 15.05 -13.54
C ALA A 159 3.85 14.64 -12.42
N THR A 160 5.09 14.30 -12.79
CA THR A 160 6.09 13.84 -11.82
C THR A 160 6.52 14.95 -10.86
N LEU A 161 6.73 16.15 -11.36
CA LEU A 161 7.25 17.27 -10.56
C LEU A 161 6.18 17.96 -9.72
N ASN A 162 4.94 18.06 -10.22
CA ASN A 162 3.91 18.86 -9.58
C ASN A 162 2.77 18.03 -9.00
N VAL A 163 2.29 17.02 -9.73
CA VAL A 163 1.07 16.28 -9.36
C VAL A 163 1.37 15.15 -8.39
N LEU A 164 2.45 14.38 -8.60
CA LEU A 164 2.78 13.25 -7.74
C LEU A 164 2.97 13.67 -6.29
N ASP A 165 3.74 14.74 -6.07
CA ASP A 165 4.05 15.20 -4.72
C ASP A 165 2.83 15.76 -3.99
N MET A 166 1.91 16.40 -4.72
CA MET A 166 0.64 16.84 -4.14
C MET A 166 -0.25 15.68 -3.75
N LEU A 167 -0.35 14.66 -4.61
CA LEU A 167 -1.16 13.48 -4.33
C LEU A 167 -0.62 12.62 -3.19
N ARG A 168 0.71 12.49 -3.07
CA ARG A 168 1.35 11.76 -1.97
C ARG A 168 1.10 12.37 -0.59
N ARG A 169 0.80 13.69 -0.53
CA ARG A 169 0.52 14.40 0.73
C ARG A 169 -0.93 14.27 1.19
N VAL A 170 -1.80 13.69 0.35
CA VAL A 170 -3.21 13.51 0.72
C VAL A 170 -3.32 12.36 1.73
N PRO A 171 -3.95 12.58 2.90
CA PRO A 171 -4.15 11.53 3.88
C PRO A 171 -4.91 10.33 3.27
N GLY A 172 -4.43 9.11 3.51
CA GLY A 172 -5.03 7.88 2.99
C GLY A 172 -4.48 7.42 1.63
N VAL A 173 -3.58 8.18 1.00
CA VAL A 173 -2.89 7.75 -0.23
C VAL A 173 -1.67 6.91 0.15
N GLY A 174 -1.68 5.62 -0.19
CA GLY A 174 -0.58 4.69 0.09
C GLY A 174 0.59 4.83 -0.88
N SER A 175 0.32 4.87 -2.18
CA SER A 175 1.34 5.06 -3.21
C SER A 175 0.78 5.74 -4.46
N VAL A 176 1.61 6.53 -5.14
CA VAL A 176 1.28 7.15 -6.42
C VAL A 176 2.42 6.88 -7.39
N SER A 177 2.10 6.30 -8.53
CA SER A 177 3.07 6.01 -9.60
C SER A 177 2.67 6.66 -10.91
N ASN A 178 3.65 7.16 -11.66
CA ASN A 178 3.46 7.62 -13.03
C ASN A 178 3.73 6.45 -13.99
N VAL A 179 2.79 6.18 -14.89
CA VAL A 179 2.88 5.13 -15.92
C VAL A 179 3.26 5.71 -17.30
N GLY A 180 3.39 7.04 -17.40
CA GLY A 180 3.77 7.73 -18.62
C GLY A 180 5.23 7.46 -19.03
N LYS A 181 5.55 7.74 -20.29
CA LYS A 181 6.93 7.68 -20.79
C LYS A 181 7.78 8.69 -20.04
N ILE A 182 8.78 8.20 -19.31
CA ILE A 182 9.80 9.05 -18.70
C ILE A 182 10.70 9.50 -19.85
N GLY A 183 10.68 10.80 -20.18
CA GLY A 183 11.66 11.36 -21.10
C GLY A 183 13.06 11.06 -20.55
N ARG A 184 13.97 10.58 -21.41
CA ARG A 184 15.39 10.48 -21.06
C ARG A 184 15.82 11.82 -20.52
N ALA A 185 16.12 11.93 -19.23
CA ALA A 185 16.94 13.01 -18.74
C ALA A 185 18.27 12.90 -19.48
N SER A 186 18.41 13.65 -20.57
CA SER A 186 19.73 13.84 -21.15
C SER A 186 20.49 14.66 -20.12
N CYS A 187 21.31 14.03 -19.31
CA CYS A 187 22.42 14.69 -18.66
C CYS A 187 23.32 15.24 -19.77
N ARG A 188 23.00 16.43 -20.25
CA ARG A 188 23.92 17.21 -21.05
C ARG A 188 24.92 17.77 -20.07
N GLU A 189 25.97 17.00 -19.86
CA GLU A 189 27.18 17.42 -19.18
C GLU A 189 27.61 18.77 -19.77
N ARG A 190 27.60 19.80 -18.93
CA ARG A 190 28.20 21.07 -19.28
C ARG A 190 29.71 20.85 -19.26
N VAL A 191 30.33 20.87 -20.43
CA VAL A 191 31.74 21.15 -20.59
C VAL A 191 31.98 22.62 -20.26
#